data_5417eb1c2f0fb13a470351936d4a19af
#
_entry.id   5417eb1c2f0fb13a470351936d4a19af
#
_cell.length_a   1.000
_cell.length_b   1.000
_cell.length_c   1.000
_cell.angle_alpha   90.00
_cell.angle_beta   90.00
_cell.angle_gamma   90.00
#
_symmetry.space_group_name_H-M   'P 1'
#
loop_
_entity.id
_entity.type
_entity.pdbx_description
1 polymer ?
#
loop_
_entity_poly.entity_id
_entity_poly.type
_entity_poly.pdbx_seq_one_letter_code
_entity_poly.pdbx_strand_id
1 'polypeptide(L)' 'MIEYKGFLIDPVETSQGRWRAKISRPDGRKIRVIVTEVEHDSITTGGMESFSANAAIEMAKQAVDGGGMS' A
#
# COMPACT_ATOMS: atom_id res chain seq x y z
N MET A 1 2.91 2.15 11.15
CA MET A 1 1.73 2.58 10.35
C MET A 1 1.82 4.07 10.10
N ILE A 2 1.67 4.47 8.86
CA ILE A 2 1.81 5.86 8.42
C ILE A 2 0.54 6.26 7.68
N GLU A 3 0.04 7.46 7.95
CA GLU A 3 -1.04 8.04 7.14
C GLU A 3 -0.43 8.92 6.06
N TYR A 4 -0.86 8.70 4.81
CA TYR A 4 -0.32 9.41 3.66
C TYR A 4 -1.44 9.70 2.65
N LYS A 5 -1.75 10.96 2.44
CA LYS A 5 -2.78 11.43 1.47
C LYS A 5 -4.12 10.71 1.60
N GLY A 6 -4.56 10.47 2.84
CA GLY A 6 -5.82 9.80 3.12
C GLY A 6 -5.77 8.29 3.09
N PHE A 7 -4.59 7.70 3.03
CA PHE A 7 -4.39 6.25 3.10
C PHE A 7 -3.52 5.89 4.30
N LEU A 8 -3.74 4.71 4.85
CA LEU A 8 -2.86 4.13 5.86
C LEU A 8 -1.88 3.18 5.16
N ILE A 9 -0.60 3.34 5.46
CA ILE A 9 0.45 2.47 4.93
C ILE A 9 1.07 1.71 6.09
N ASP A 10 1.00 0.38 6.03
CA ASP A 10 1.52 -0.50 7.08
C ASP A 10 2.57 -1.44 6.47
N PRO A 11 3.84 -1.30 6.85
CA PRO A 11 4.87 -2.22 6.36
C PRO A 11 4.70 -3.58 7.03
N VAL A 12 4.77 -4.63 6.21
CA VAL A 12 4.60 -6.02 6.67
C VAL A 12 5.82 -6.83 6.23
N GLU A 13 6.46 -7.49 7.18
CA GLU A 13 7.54 -8.41 6.87
C GLU A 13 6.95 -9.75 6.43
N THR A 14 7.17 -10.12 5.18
CA THR A 14 6.63 -11.34 4.59
C THR A 14 7.53 -12.54 4.79
N SER A 15 8.82 -12.29 4.88
CA SER A 15 9.83 -13.27 5.25
C SER A 15 11.02 -12.50 5.79
N GLN A 16 11.99 -13.18 6.38
CA GLN A 16 13.11 -12.50 7.01
C GLN A 16 13.83 -11.56 6.03
N GLY A 17 13.85 -10.27 6.38
CA GLY A 17 14.47 -9.23 5.57
C GLY A 17 13.71 -8.85 4.32
N ARG A 18 12.46 -9.32 4.14
CA ARG A 18 11.62 -9.02 2.97
C ARG A 18 10.35 -8.32 3.43
N TRP A 19 10.02 -7.21 2.79
CA TRP A 19 8.91 -6.36 3.22
C TRP A 19 7.99 -6.02 2.06
N ARG A 20 6.70 -5.89 2.39
CA ARG A 20 5.67 -5.31 1.53
C ARG A 20 4.92 -4.26 2.34
N ALA A 21 4.17 -3.42 1.67
CA ALA A 21 3.32 -2.45 2.34
C ALA A 21 1.86 -2.77 2.07
N LYS A 22 1.06 -2.71 3.13
CA LYS A 22 -0.38 -2.84 3.05
C LYS A 22 -0.98 -1.44 3.07
N ILE A 23 -1.82 -1.14 2.10
CA ILE A 23 -2.47 0.16 1.96
C ILE A 23 -3.95 -0.02 2.26
N SER A 24 -4.48 0.80 3.16
CA SER A 24 -5.90 0.79 3.53
C SER A 24 -6.36 2.21 3.78
N ARG A 25 -7.66 2.39 4.00
CA ARG A 25 -8.19 3.69 4.40
C ARG A 25 -8.42 3.74 5.90
N PRO A 26 -8.09 4.87 6.55
CA PRO A 26 -8.24 4.99 8.01
C PRO A 26 -9.69 4.93 8.48
N ASP A 27 -10.64 5.27 7.63
CA ASP A 27 -12.06 5.28 7.96
C ASP A 27 -12.78 3.97 7.64
N GLY A 28 -12.04 2.94 7.23
CA GLY A 28 -12.60 1.64 6.89
C GLY A 28 -13.25 1.57 5.51
N ARG A 29 -13.18 2.61 4.71
CA ARG A 29 -13.69 2.59 3.34
C ARG A 29 -12.85 1.68 2.47
N LYS A 30 -13.47 1.20 1.39
CA LYS A 30 -12.75 0.40 0.39
C LYS A 30 -11.92 1.29 -0.51
N ILE A 31 -10.83 0.72 -1.00
CA ILE A 31 -9.95 1.37 -1.99
C ILE A 31 -10.39 0.90 -3.37
N ARG A 32 -10.63 1.83 -4.27
CA ARG A 32 -10.97 1.53 -5.65
C ARG A 32 -9.72 1.59 -6.50
N VAL A 33 -9.42 0.48 -7.19
CA VAL A 33 -8.37 0.43 -8.20
C VAL A 33 -8.93 0.93 -9.51
N ILE A 34 -8.43 2.04 -10.01
CA ILE A 34 -9.02 2.75 -11.15
C ILE A 34 -9.00 1.90 -12.43
N VAL A 35 -7.90 1.21 -12.70
CA VAL A 35 -7.74 0.44 -13.93
C VAL A 35 -8.76 -0.70 -14.04
N THR A 36 -9.00 -1.43 -12.93
CA THR A 36 -9.91 -2.57 -12.90
C THR A 36 -11.29 -2.21 -12.40
N GLU A 37 -11.45 -1.04 -11.79
CA GLU A 37 -12.68 -0.58 -11.11
C GLU A 37 -13.15 -1.54 -10.02
N VAL A 38 -12.23 -2.33 -9.46
CA VAL A 38 -12.52 -3.27 -8.37
C VAL A 38 -12.21 -2.59 -7.04
N GLU A 39 -13.10 -2.78 -6.06
CA GLU A 39 -12.91 -2.27 -4.71
C GLU A 39 -12.28 -3.34 -3.82
N HIS A 40 -11.36 -2.90 -2.95
CA HIS A 40 -10.66 -3.77 -2.00
C HIS A 40 -10.68 -3.14 -0.61
N ASP A 41 -10.73 -3.97 0.43
CA ASP A 41 -10.58 -3.50 1.81
C ASP A 41 -9.16 -2.99 2.06
N SER A 42 -8.19 -3.62 1.43
CA SER A 42 -6.78 -3.22 1.49
C SER A 42 -6.07 -3.71 0.24
N ILE A 43 -4.95 -3.06 -0.07
CA ILE A 43 -4.09 -3.43 -1.20
C ILE A 43 -2.69 -3.64 -0.67
N THR A 44 -2.07 -4.76 -1.04
CA THR A 44 -0.66 -5.02 -0.73
C THR A 44 0.17 -4.69 -1.96
N THR A 45 1.27 -3.98 -1.77
CA THR A 45 2.17 -3.65 -2.88
C THR A 45 2.65 -4.92 -3.56
N GLY A 46 2.55 -4.95 -4.88
CA GLY A 46 2.95 -6.11 -5.69
C GLY A 46 4.37 -6.01 -6.19
N GLY A 47 4.76 -6.98 -7.02
CA GLY A 47 6.07 -7.00 -7.64
C GLY A 47 7.15 -7.50 -6.69
N MET A 48 8.36 -6.92 -6.78
CA MET A 48 9.48 -7.34 -5.95
C MET A 48 9.29 -6.85 -4.51
N GLU A 49 9.57 -7.74 -3.56
CA GLU A 49 9.57 -7.37 -2.15
C GLU A 49 10.73 -6.44 -1.84
N SER A 50 10.50 -5.50 -0.95
CA SER A 50 11.52 -4.55 -0.51
C SER A 50 12.40 -5.17 0.58
N PHE A 51 13.61 -4.65 0.73
CA PHE A 51 14.57 -5.16 1.71
C PHE A 51 14.48 -4.45 3.07
N SER A 52 13.60 -3.46 3.20
CA SER A 52 13.38 -2.75 4.46
C SER A 52 11.96 -2.23 4.53
N ALA A 53 11.51 -1.96 5.77
CA ALA A 53 10.20 -1.35 5.99
C ALA A 53 10.10 0.02 5.30
N ASN A 54 11.15 0.84 5.38
CA ASN A 54 11.16 2.16 4.75
C ASN A 54 11.03 2.07 3.22
N ALA A 55 11.71 1.13 2.59
CA ALA A 55 11.61 0.93 1.15
C ALA A 55 10.19 0.52 0.75
N ALA A 56 9.56 -0.35 1.52
CA ALA A 56 8.17 -0.76 1.27
C ALA A 56 7.22 0.42 1.40
N ILE A 57 7.41 1.27 2.42
CA ILE A 57 6.60 2.47 2.61
C ILE A 57 6.76 3.44 1.44
N GLU A 58 7.98 3.64 0.95
CA GLU A 58 8.23 4.52 -0.20
C GLU A 58 7.57 3.99 -1.47
N MET A 59 7.58 2.68 -1.70
CA MET A 59 6.87 2.07 -2.83
C MET A 59 5.36 2.31 -2.73
N ALA A 60 4.80 2.18 -1.52
CA ALA A 60 3.38 2.45 -1.30
C ALA A 60 3.03 3.91 -1.57
N LYS A 61 3.88 4.84 -1.13
CA LYS A 61 3.68 6.27 -1.39
C LYS A 61 3.68 6.55 -2.90
N GLN A 62 4.59 5.93 -3.64
CA GLN A 62 4.63 6.06 -5.10
C GLN A 62 3.35 5.53 -5.75
N ALA A 63 2.82 4.42 -5.26
CA ALA A 63 1.55 3.87 -5.76
C ALA A 63 0.39 4.82 -5.51
N VAL A 64 0.33 5.46 -4.35
CA VAL A 64 -0.69 6.47 -4.02
C VAL A 64 -0.51 7.70 -4.92
N ASP A 65 0.72 8.19 -5.07
CA ASP A 65 1.01 9.38 -5.88
C ASP A 65 0.73 9.16 -7.36
N GLY A 66 0.84 7.93 -7.84
CA GLY A 66 0.58 7.58 -9.23
C GLY A 66 -0.89 7.66 -9.63
N GLY A 67 -1.80 7.85 -8.68
CA GLY A 67 -3.23 8.02 -8.96
C GLY A 67 -3.96 6.76 -9.39
N GLY A 68 -3.39 5.59 -9.17
CA GLY A 68 -4.02 4.32 -9.53
C GLY A 68 -5.08 3.84 -8.52
N MET A 69 -5.25 4.57 -7.42
CA MET A 69 -6.19 4.24 -6.35
C MET A 69 -6.98 5.47 -5.93
N SER A 70 -8.18 5.25 -5.49
CA SER A 70 -9.03 6.31 -4.94
C SER A 70 -9.88 5.84 -3.76
#